data_e89ef44d20ddbcd9952e5337eb8903a8
#
_entry.id   e89ef44d20ddbcd9952e5337eb8903a8
#
_cell.length_a   1.000
_cell.length_b   1.000
_cell.length_c   1.000
_cell.angle_alpha   90.00
_cell.angle_beta   90.00
_cell.angle_gamma   90.00
#
_symmetry.space_group_name_H-M   'P 1'
#
loop_
_entity.id
_entity.type
_entity.pdbx_description
1 polymer ?
#
loop_
_entity_poly.entity_id
_entity_poly.type
_entity_poly.pdbx_seq_one_letter_code
_entity_poly.pdbx_strand_id
1 'polypeptide(L)'
;MSTDYVLVAGAGPVGLTAAHCIARHGVPVRIIDLDEGPTTLSKALVVWRRTMQILDTSIGFEKFLAAGHEAKRARIMSLDKELVEIPLTDKAHLLPSGVFIPQSATEQVLISALAENDLQVEWQTKLVGISPEDDGVVCQLETPNGPEETRCNWLIDCEGAHSVARHQLNLEFPGGSIPRRWLLGDIEVEQKTDPHEMIVSASQHGMVALFPVGKTRWRIIADGGPVDLDQPKCDPSDEDLQSILDERTGVDWTFSKCYWKSEFRINERQIENYVHGRVVLAGDAAHVHSPAGGQGMNTGIQDATNLAW
;
A
#
# COMPACT_ATOMS: atom_id res chain seq x y z
N MET A 1 -27.48 -16.08 12.02
CA MET A 1 -26.83 -14.74 12.06
C MET A 1 -27.57 -13.86 11.07
N SER A 2 -27.68 -12.55 11.31
CA SER A 2 -28.27 -11.63 10.31
C SER A 2 -27.46 -11.71 9.03
N THR A 3 -28.13 -11.79 7.88
CA THR A 3 -27.47 -11.74 6.55
C THR A 3 -27.29 -10.30 6.07
N ASP A 4 -27.75 -9.31 6.86
CA ASP A 4 -27.72 -7.90 6.50
C ASP A 4 -26.41 -7.24 6.94
N TYR A 5 -25.34 -7.55 6.23
CA TYR A 5 -24.01 -6.94 6.45
C TYR A 5 -23.22 -6.80 5.14
N VAL A 6 -22.19 -5.99 5.22
CA VAL A 6 -21.17 -5.86 4.16
C VAL A 6 -19.97 -6.74 4.52
N LEU A 7 -19.56 -7.63 3.60
CA LEU A 7 -18.31 -8.37 3.72
C LEU A 7 -17.19 -7.60 3.01
N VAL A 8 -16.12 -7.32 3.74
CA VAL A 8 -14.88 -6.76 3.18
C VAL A 8 -13.84 -7.87 3.13
N ALA A 9 -13.37 -8.23 1.96
CA ALA A 9 -12.32 -9.22 1.74
C ALA A 9 -10.97 -8.52 1.52
N GLY A 10 -9.99 -8.83 2.38
CA GLY A 10 -8.67 -8.20 2.43
C GLY A 10 -8.59 -7.10 3.50
N ALA A 11 -7.65 -7.26 4.45
CA ALA A 11 -7.40 -6.31 5.54
C ALA A 11 -6.10 -5.52 5.37
N GLY A 12 -5.72 -5.22 4.12
CA GLY A 12 -4.74 -4.18 3.81
C GLY A 12 -5.31 -2.78 4.06
N PRO A 13 -4.55 -1.70 3.81
CA PRO A 13 -4.99 -0.32 4.09
C PRO A 13 -6.33 0.06 3.44
N VAL A 14 -6.63 -0.50 2.28
CA VAL A 14 -7.87 -0.24 1.53
C VAL A 14 -9.06 -0.88 2.24
N GLY A 15 -8.99 -2.19 2.53
CA GLY A 15 -10.08 -2.91 3.19
C GLY A 15 -10.31 -2.44 4.63
N LEU A 16 -9.24 -2.16 5.39
CA LEU A 16 -9.35 -1.57 6.72
C LEU A 16 -10.06 -0.21 6.68
N THR A 17 -9.75 0.62 5.68
CA THR A 17 -10.43 1.92 5.49
C THR A 17 -11.89 1.71 5.10
N ALA A 18 -12.19 0.80 4.16
CA ALA A 18 -13.56 0.51 3.74
C ALA A 18 -14.41 0.05 4.93
N ALA A 19 -13.93 -0.94 5.69
CA ALA A 19 -14.63 -1.45 6.85
C ALA A 19 -14.89 -0.36 7.90
N HIS A 20 -13.87 0.48 8.20
CA HIS A 20 -14.00 1.59 9.13
C HIS A 20 -15.05 2.60 8.66
N CYS A 21 -14.98 3.04 7.41
CA CYS A 21 -15.90 4.05 6.87
C CYS A 21 -17.34 3.52 6.80
N ILE A 22 -17.57 2.29 6.34
CA ILE A 22 -18.90 1.68 6.27
C ILE A 22 -19.50 1.54 7.66
N ALA A 23 -18.75 1.04 8.66
CA ALA A 23 -19.22 0.90 10.03
C ALA A 23 -19.62 2.23 10.66
N ARG A 24 -18.92 3.31 10.38
CA ARG A 24 -19.28 4.65 10.85
C ARG A 24 -20.63 5.16 10.33
N HIS A 25 -21.10 4.63 9.20
CA HIS A 25 -22.46 4.88 8.71
C HIS A 25 -23.52 3.99 9.38
N GLY A 26 -23.15 3.19 10.38
CA GLY A 26 -24.05 2.31 11.13
C GLY A 26 -24.41 1.03 10.35
N VAL A 27 -23.70 0.71 9.28
CA VAL A 27 -23.89 -0.51 8.51
C VAL A 27 -23.07 -1.63 9.15
N PRO A 28 -23.66 -2.80 9.43
CA PRO A 28 -22.91 -3.95 9.93
C PRO A 28 -21.85 -4.39 8.92
N VAL A 29 -20.62 -4.63 9.40
CA VAL A 29 -19.47 -5.03 8.59
C VAL A 29 -18.82 -6.26 9.18
N ARG A 30 -18.40 -7.17 8.31
CA ARG A 30 -17.47 -8.25 8.60
C ARG A 30 -16.23 -8.03 7.71
N ILE A 31 -15.03 -8.08 8.28
CA ILE A 31 -13.77 -7.94 7.53
C ILE A 31 -12.91 -9.18 7.74
N ILE A 32 -12.44 -9.76 6.63
CA ILE A 32 -11.66 -11.00 6.61
C ILE A 32 -10.31 -10.78 5.91
N ASP A 33 -9.31 -11.56 6.31
CA ASP A 33 -8.04 -11.62 5.60
C ASP A 33 -7.42 -13.03 5.68
N LEU A 34 -6.74 -13.43 4.60
CA LEU A 34 -6.09 -14.73 4.50
C LEU A 34 -4.83 -14.83 5.36
N ASP A 35 -4.18 -13.71 5.68
CA ASP A 35 -2.95 -13.66 6.46
C ASP A 35 -3.22 -13.98 7.95
N GLU A 36 -2.17 -14.31 8.70
CA GLU A 36 -2.24 -14.57 10.14
C GLU A 36 -2.40 -13.30 10.98
N GLY A 37 -2.17 -12.14 10.37
CA GLY A 37 -2.18 -10.83 11.03
C GLY A 37 -1.73 -9.72 10.09
N PRO A 38 -1.60 -8.48 10.60
CA PRO A 38 -1.20 -7.34 9.79
C PRO A 38 0.21 -7.53 9.23
N THR A 39 0.49 -6.90 8.08
CA THR A 39 1.80 -7.02 7.45
C THR A 39 2.92 -6.49 8.36
N THR A 40 4.04 -7.19 8.37
CA THR A 40 5.28 -6.72 9.00
C THR A 40 6.19 -5.98 8.01
N LEU A 41 5.83 -6.00 6.73
CA LEU A 41 6.60 -5.38 5.66
C LEU A 41 6.25 -3.90 5.50
N SER A 42 7.22 -3.13 5.10
CA SER A 42 7.06 -1.69 4.93
C SER A 42 6.36 -1.28 3.63
N LYS A 43 6.14 -2.17 2.68
CA LYS A 43 5.51 -1.98 1.34
C LYS A 43 5.34 -0.51 0.90
N ALA A 44 4.18 0.11 1.05
CA ALA A 44 3.99 1.56 0.85
C ALA A 44 4.62 2.38 1.98
N LEU A 45 5.09 3.60 1.68
CA LEU A 45 5.91 4.41 2.60
C LEU A 45 5.39 5.82 2.84
N VAL A 46 4.30 6.21 2.24
CA VAL A 46 3.83 7.60 2.39
C VAL A 46 2.32 7.68 2.38
N VAL A 47 1.78 8.46 3.31
CA VAL A 47 0.39 8.92 3.30
C VAL A 47 0.40 10.40 2.94
N TRP A 48 -0.19 10.75 1.79
CA TRP A 48 -0.21 12.11 1.27
C TRP A 48 -1.34 12.93 1.87
N ARG A 49 -1.22 14.26 1.80
CA ARG A 49 -2.17 15.25 2.37
C ARG A 49 -3.62 14.94 2.04
N ARG A 50 -3.94 14.61 0.78
CA ARG A 50 -5.33 14.34 0.38
C ARG A 50 -5.92 13.15 1.14
N THR A 51 -5.16 12.09 1.28
CA THR A 51 -5.56 10.91 2.05
C THR A 51 -5.73 11.24 3.54
N MET A 52 -4.80 12.02 4.11
CA MET A 52 -4.95 12.51 5.49
C MET A 52 -6.19 13.37 5.67
N GLN A 53 -6.49 14.30 4.75
CA GLN A 53 -7.72 15.11 4.79
C GLN A 53 -8.99 14.28 4.81
N ILE A 54 -9.02 13.20 4.04
CA ILE A 54 -10.16 12.29 3.97
C ILE A 54 -10.31 11.52 5.28
N LEU A 55 -9.21 11.00 5.81
CA LEU A 55 -9.21 10.19 7.04
C LEU A 55 -9.31 11.03 8.33
N ASP A 56 -8.99 12.33 8.27
CA ASP A 56 -8.94 13.21 9.42
C ASP A 56 -10.30 13.31 10.15
N THR A 57 -11.39 13.39 9.39
CA THR A 57 -12.75 13.47 9.94
C THR A 57 -13.20 12.19 10.66
N SER A 58 -12.47 11.08 10.48
CA SER A 58 -12.88 9.77 10.98
C SER A 58 -11.85 9.12 11.91
N ILE A 59 -10.56 9.31 11.64
CA ILE A 59 -9.46 8.65 12.35
C ILE A 59 -8.58 9.66 13.08
N GLY A 60 -8.40 10.86 12.50
CA GLY A 60 -7.47 11.89 12.96
C GLY A 60 -6.07 11.72 12.35
N PHE A 61 -5.57 12.78 11.70
CA PHE A 61 -4.26 12.76 11.06
C PHE A 61 -3.11 12.65 12.05
N GLU A 62 -3.30 13.11 13.29
CA GLU A 62 -2.31 13.05 14.35
C GLU A 62 -1.86 11.62 14.66
N LYS A 63 -2.73 10.61 14.48
CA LYS A 63 -2.38 9.21 14.68
C LYS A 63 -1.34 8.74 13.65
N PHE A 64 -1.47 9.18 12.40
CA PHE A 64 -0.48 8.89 11.34
C PHE A 64 0.82 9.64 11.58
N LEU A 65 0.74 10.89 12.02
CA LEU A 65 1.92 11.71 12.31
C LEU A 65 2.70 11.17 13.51
N ALA A 66 2.00 10.64 14.51
CA ALA A 66 2.62 10.01 15.68
C ALA A 66 3.31 8.67 15.32
N ALA A 67 2.83 7.97 14.29
CA ALA A 67 3.37 6.70 13.83
C ALA A 67 4.46 6.82 12.74
N GLY A 68 4.66 8.04 12.20
CA GLY A 68 5.59 8.30 11.10
C GLY A 68 6.38 9.60 11.27
N HIS A 69 6.90 10.10 10.17
CA HIS A 69 7.67 11.35 10.11
C HIS A 69 7.04 12.29 9.08
N GLU A 70 6.82 13.56 9.45
CA GLU A 70 6.37 14.57 8.51
C GLU A 70 7.31 14.67 7.30
N ALA A 71 6.77 14.58 6.08
CA ALA A 71 7.54 14.80 4.87
C ALA A 71 7.76 16.31 4.68
N LYS A 72 9.00 16.79 4.86
CA LYS A 72 9.33 18.23 4.81
C LYS A 72 9.97 18.66 3.51
N ARG A 73 10.72 17.78 2.86
CA ARG A 73 11.41 18.10 1.61
C ARG A 73 11.70 16.86 0.76
N ALA A 74 11.81 17.09 -0.54
CA ALA A 74 12.37 16.17 -1.50
C ALA A 74 13.61 16.79 -2.14
N ARG A 75 14.72 16.08 -2.12
CA ARG A 75 15.97 16.50 -2.77
C ARG A 75 16.15 15.73 -4.06
N ILE A 76 16.32 16.47 -5.16
CA ILE A 76 16.65 15.90 -6.47
C ILE A 76 18.14 16.10 -6.68
N MET A 77 18.85 14.99 -6.83
CA MET A 77 20.30 14.94 -6.90
C MET A 77 20.77 14.44 -8.27
N SER A 78 21.99 14.79 -8.64
CA SER A 78 22.78 14.10 -9.64
C SER A 78 24.12 13.78 -9.00
N LEU A 79 24.27 12.54 -8.54
CA LEU A 79 25.36 12.15 -7.65
C LEU A 79 25.42 13.08 -6.41
N ASP A 80 26.56 13.68 -6.13
CA ASP A 80 26.81 14.59 -5.00
C ASP A 80 26.25 16.01 -5.22
N LYS A 81 25.79 16.32 -6.45
CA LYS A 81 25.27 17.63 -6.79
C LYS A 81 23.76 17.71 -6.56
N GLU A 82 23.34 18.54 -5.64
CA GLU A 82 21.93 18.90 -5.51
C GLU A 82 21.49 19.77 -6.70
N LEU A 83 20.47 19.32 -7.43
CA LEU A 83 19.87 20.03 -8.55
C LEU A 83 18.75 20.93 -8.09
N VAL A 84 17.88 20.40 -7.20
CA VAL A 84 16.75 21.15 -6.66
C VAL A 84 16.30 20.55 -5.33
N GLU A 85 15.96 21.40 -4.38
CA GLU A 85 15.20 21.05 -3.19
C GLU A 85 13.75 21.48 -3.38
N ILE A 86 12.81 20.56 -3.22
CA ILE A 86 11.38 20.82 -3.28
C ILE A 86 10.86 20.81 -1.85
N PRO A 87 10.44 21.97 -1.30
CA PRO A 87 9.81 22.01 -0.01
C PRO A 87 8.45 21.31 -0.07
N LEU A 88 8.25 20.34 0.83
CA LEU A 88 6.97 19.64 1.02
C LEU A 88 6.16 20.25 2.18
N THR A 89 6.67 21.33 2.80
CA THR A 89 5.95 22.09 3.80
C THR A 89 5.20 23.24 3.15
N ASP A 90 3.94 23.36 3.47
CA ASP A 90 3.08 24.45 2.98
C ASP A 90 2.35 25.09 4.16
N LYS A 91 2.77 26.30 4.52
CA LYS A 91 2.20 27.06 5.64
C LYS A 91 0.76 27.51 5.42
N ALA A 92 0.25 27.42 4.19
CA ALA A 92 -1.16 27.73 3.88
C ALA A 92 -2.12 26.61 4.29
N HIS A 93 -1.60 25.43 4.62
CA HIS A 93 -2.41 24.27 5.01
C HIS A 93 -2.10 23.85 6.46
N LEU A 94 -3.16 23.46 7.19
CA LEU A 94 -3.04 22.92 8.55
C LEU A 94 -2.40 21.53 8.58
N LEU A 95 -2.65 20.72 7.54
CA LEU A 95 -2.08 19.40 7.42
C LEU A 95 -0.74 19.41 6.66
N PRO A 96 0.22 18.56 7.04
CA PRO A 96 1.46 18.38 6.28
C PRO A 96 1.19 17.88 4.86
N SER A 97 2.16 18.04 3.96
CA SER A 97 2.04 17.54 2.59
C SER A 97 2.00 16.01 2.52
N GLY A 98 2.66 15.36 3.45
CA GLY A 98 2.67 13.92 3.59
C GLY A 98 3.32 13.49 4.90
N VAL A 99 3.14 12.22 5.21
CA VAL A 99 3.82 11.54 6.32
C VAL A 99 4.54 10.34 5.76
N PHE A 100 5.85 10.25 5.97
CA PHE A 100 6.62 9.04 5.72
C PHE A 100 6.28 8.04 6.83
N ILE A 101 5.59 7.00 6.47
CA ILE A 101 5.08 5.97 7.37
C ILE A 101 5.05 4.63 6.64
N PRO A 102 5.66 3.56 7.17
CA PRO A 102 5.58 2.26 6.53
C PRO A 102 4.17 1.71 6.57
N GLN A 103 3.79 0.92 5.55
CA GLN A 103 2.46 0.34 5.45
C GLN A 103 2.06 -0.43 6.70
N SER A 104 2.99 -1.17 7.31
CA SER A 104 2.74 -1.87 8.58
C SER A 104 2.26 -0.95 9.70
N ALA A 105 2.83 0.25 9.82
CA ALA A 105 2.39 1.24 10.81
C ALA A 105 1.07 1.89 10.40
N THR A 106 0.84 2.11 9.10
CA THR A 106 -0.46 2.59 8.57
C THR A 106 -1.58 1.59 8.90
N GLU A 107 -1.36 0.29 8.69
CA GLU A 107 -2.32 -0.76 9.04
C GLU A 107 -2.61 -0.78 10.55
N GLN A 108 -1.59 -0.62 11.42
CA GLN A 108 -1.81 -0.55 12.86
C GLN A 108 -2.69 0.64 13.27
N VAL A 109 -2.52 1.81 12.65
CA VAL A 109 -3.39 2.98 12.89
C VAL A 109 -4.84 2.65 12.48
N LEU A 110 -5.03 2.03 11.31
CA LEU A 110 -6.36 1.67 10.80
C LEU A 110 -7.03 0.56 11.63
N ILE A 111 -6.29 -0.46 12.05
CA ILE A 111 -6.78 -1.54 12.94
C ILE A 111 -7.21 -0.96 14.29
N SER A 112 -6.42 -0.03 14.83
CA SER A 112 -6.80 0.65 16.07
C SER A 112 -8.10 1.44 15.91
N ALA A 113 -8.31 2.08 14.76
CA ALA A 113 -9.55 2.80 14.46
C ALA A 113 -10.75 1.86 14.26
N LEU A 114 -10.54 0.64 13.73
CA LEU A 114 -11.58 -0.39 13.68
C LEU A 114 -12.01 -0.82 15.08
N ALA A 115 -11.05 -1.06 15.97
CA ALA A 115 -11.31 -1.49 17.34
C ALA A 115 -12.11 -0.43 18.15
N GLU A 116 -11.94 0.87 17.84
CA GLU A 116 -12.76 1.95 18.40
C GLU A 116 -14.26 1.85 18.00
N ASN A 117 -14.60 1.06 16.98
CA ASN A 117 -15.96 0.77 16.51
C ASN A 117 -16.37 -0.69 16.80
N ASP A 118 -15.74 -1.36 17.77
CA ASP A 118 -15.99 -2.76 18.14
C ASP A 118 -15.81 -3.76 16.97
N LEU A 119 -15.02 -3.40 15.95
CA LEU A 119 -14.70 -4.26 14.82
C LEU A 119 -13.33 -4.89 14.96
N GLN A 120 -13.24 -6.15 14.56
CA GLN A 120 -11.99 -6.89 14.50
C GLN A 120 -11.86 -7.60 13.15
N VAL A 121 -10.62 -7.72 12.65
CA VAL A 121 -10.32 -8.49 11.46
C VAL A 121 -10.35 -9.98 11.79
N GLU A 122 -11.06 -10.74 10.98
CA GLU A 122 -11.05 -12.20 11.03
C GLU A 122 -9.86 -12.68 10.18
N TRP A 123 -8.73 -12.85 10.85
CA TRP A 123 -7.50 -13.37 10.25
C TRP A 123 -7.61 -14.84 9.89
N GLN A 124 -6.71 -15.32 9.01
CA GLN A 124 -6.69 -16.71 8.50
C GLN A 124 -8.03 -17.12 7.88
N THR A 125 -8.76 -16.15 7.35
CA THR A 125 -10.06 -16.34 6.71
C THR A 125 -9.98 -15.89 5.27
N LYS A 126 -9.98 -16.84 4.35
CA LYS A 126 -9.78 -16.63 2.91
C LYS A 126 -11.08 -16.68 2.15
N LEU A 127 -11.34 -15.70 1.30
CA LEU A 127 -12.38 -15.80 0.28
C LEU A 127 -11.91 -16.79 -0.81
N VAL A 128 -12.68 -17.84 -1.08
CA VAL A 128 -12.34 -18.85 -2.11
C VAL A 128 -13.38 -18.91 -3.22
N GLY A 129 -14.57 -18.38 -2.99
CA GLY A 129 -15.63 -18.40 -4.00
C GLY A 129 -16.69 -17.35 -3.77
N ILE A 130 -17.31 -16.89 -4.87
CA ILE A 130 -18.46 -16.00 -4.84
C ILE A 130 -19.55 -16.47 -5.81
N SER A 131 -20.79 -16.24 -5.41
CA SER A 131 -21.98 -16.41 -6.27
C SER A 131 -22.87 -15.18 -6.08
N PRO A 132 -22.77 -14.17 -6.98
CA PRO A 132 -23.62 -12.99 -6.93
C PRO A 132 -25.10 -13.36 -7.17
N GLU A 133 -26.00 -12.73 -6.37
CA GLU A 133 -27.45 -12.83 -6.47
C GLU A 133 -28.05 -11.42 -6.68
N ASP A 134 -29.34 -11.33 -6.99
CA ASP A 134 -29.99 -10.03 -7.24
C ASP A 134 -29.96 -9.11 -5.99
N ASP A 135 -30.03 -9.68 -4.80
CA ASP A 135 -30.13 -8.96 -3.52
C ASP A 135 -28.95 -9.24 -2.56
N GLY A 136 -27.91 -9.93 -3.01
CA GLY A 136 -26.73 -10.23 -2.17
C GLY A 136 -25.63 -10.98 -2.89
N VAL A 137 -24.70 -11.48 -2.10
CA VAL A 137 -23.59 -12.33 -2.58
C VAL A 137 -23.43 -13.50 -1.62
N VAL A 138 -23.45 -14.72 -2.15
CA VAL A 138 -23.03 -15.91 -1.40
C VAL A 138 -21.52 -16.04 -1.54
N CYS A 139 -20.82 -16.05 -0.40
CA CYS A 139 -19.38 -16.16 -0.33
C CYS A 139 -18.96 -17.48 0.30
N GLN A 140 -17.98 -18.14 -0.31
CA GLN A 140 -17.35 -19.35 0.23
C GLN A 140 -16.01 -18.95 0.86
N LEU A 141 -15.83 -19.31 2.11
CA LEU A 141 -14.67 -18.97 2.93
C LEU A 141 -13.95 -20.23 3.40
N GLU A 142 -12.62 -20.15 3.47
CA GLU A 142 -11.80 -21.08 4.24
C GLU A 142 -11.41 -20.37 5.54
N THR A 143 -11.82 -20.93 6.67
CA THR A 143 -11.57 -20.37 8.00
C THR A 143 -10.73 -21.34 8.85
N PRO A 144 -10.14 -20.90 9.98
CA PRO A 144 -9.44 -21.78 10.91
C PRO A 144 -10.32 -22.94 11.44
N ASN A 145 -11.64 -22.77 11.40
CA ASN A 145 -12.61 -23.77 11.85
C ASN A 145 -13.12 -24.68 10.70
N GLY A 146 -12.61 -24.51 9.49
CA GLY A 146 -13.02 -25.23 8.29
C GLY A 146 -13.78 -24.34 7.30
N PRO A 147 -14.30 -24.94 6.21
CA PRO A 147 -15.04 -24.19 5.19
C PRO A 147 -16.35 -23.61 5.76
N GLU A 148 -16.66 -22.39 5.35
CA GLU A 148 -17.86 -21.65 5.72
C GLU A 148 -18.52 -21.12 4.44
N GLU A 149 -19.85 -21.23 4.35
CA GLU A 149 -20.65 -20.51 3.37
C GLU A 149 -21.41 -19.41 4.10
N THR A 150 -21.31 -18.18 3.60
CA THR A 150 -21.97 -17.01 4.19
C THR A 150 -22.60 -16.14 3.11
N ARG A 151 -23.68 -15.44 3.45
CA ARG A 151 -24.38 -14.52 2.55
C ARG A 151 -24.30 -13.11 3.10
N CYS A 152 -23.88 -12.15 2.26
CA CYS A 152 -23.83 -10.72 2.58
C CYS A 152 -24.62 -9.90 1.57
N ASN A 153 -24.99 -8.66 1.93
CA ASN A 153 -25.71 -7.75 1.04
C ASN A 153 -24.78 -7.15 -0.02
N TRP A 154 -23.53 -6.93 0.35
CA TRP A 154 -22.47 -6.43 -0.52
C TRP A 154 -21.16 -7.11 -0.19
N LEU A 155 -20.38 -7.42 -1.21
CA LEU A 155 -18.98 -7.79 -1.10
C LEU A 155 -18.11 -6.63 -1.58
N ILE A 156 -17.22 -6.15 -0.71
CA ILE A 156 -16.16 -5.20 -1.09
C ILE A 156 -14.86 -5.98 -1.18
N ASP A 157 -14.37 -6.14 -2.39
CA ASP A 157 -13.14 -6.87 -2.67
C ASP A 157 -11.92 -5.92 -2.62
N CYS A 158 -11.10 -6.11 -1.62
CA CYS A 158 -9.84 -5.41 -1.36
C CYS A 158 -8.66 -6.39 -1.28
N GLU A 159 -8.75 -7.58 -1.89
CA GLU A 159 -7.74 -8.66 -1.83
C GLU A 159 -6.45 -8.34 -2.62
N GLY A 160 -6.38 -7.15 -3.23
CA GLY A 160 -5.21 -6.74 -3.98
C GLY A 160 -5.12 -7.35 -5.38
N ALA A 161 -3.92 -7.38 -5.95
CA ALA A 161 -3.68 -7.75 -7.35
C ALA A 161 -4.12 -9.19 -7.71
N HIS A 162 -4.30 -10.06 -6.72
CA HIS A 162 -4.71 -11.47 -6.89
C HIS A 162 -6.18 -11.74 -6.59
N SER A 163 -7.03 -10.70 -6.57
CA SER A 163 -8.47 -10.73 -6.28
C SER A 163 -9.19 -11.96 -6.83
N VAL A 164 -9.81 -12.72 -5.92
CA VAL A 164 -10.64 -13.88 -6.24
C VAL A 164 -11.92 -13.43 -6.96
N ALA A 165 -12.55 -12.37 -6.47
CA ALA A 165 -13.78 -11.85 -7.08
C ALA A 165 -13.56 -11.40 -8.52
N ARG A 166 -12.48 -10.65 -8.82
CA ARG A 166 -12.14 -10.25 -10.18
C ARG A 166 -12.02 -11.45 -11.11
N HIS A 167 -11.32 -12.50 -10.69
CA HIS A 167 -11.12 -13.71 -11.50
C HIS A 167 -12.43 -14.48 -11.72
N GLN A 168 -13.25 -14.65 -10.69
CA GLN A 168 -14.49 -15.41 -10.80
C GLN A 168 -15.59 -14.68 -11.58
N LEU A 169 -15.60 -13.35 -11.55
CA LEU A 169 -16.45 -12.54 -12.40
C LEU A 169 -15.92 -12.44 -13.84
N ASN A 170 -14.77 -13.07 -14.15
CA ASN A 170 -14.10 -13.01 -15.46
C ASN A 170 -13.87 -11.57 -15.95
N LEU A 171 -13.55 -10.66 -15.04
CA LEU A 171 -13.30 -9.27 -15.41
C LEU A 171 -11.94 -9.15 -16.08
N GLU A 172 -11.94 -8.49 -17.24
CA GLU A 172 -10.69 -8.12 -17.90
C GLU A 172 -9.88 -7.15 -17.02
N PHE A 173 -8.57 -7.32 -17.02
CA PHE A 173 -7.64 -6.44 -16.33
C PHE A 173 -6.64 -5.87 -17.34
N PRO A 174 -7.14 -5.01 -18.27
CA PRO A 174 -6.35 -4.48 -19.37
C PRO A 174 -5.17 -3.65 -18.87
N GLY A 175 -4.11 -3.66 -19.67
CA GLY A 175 -2.85 -3.01 -19.36
C GLY A 175 -1.66 -3.92 -19.62
N GLY A 176 -0.53 -3.65 -18.99
CA GLY A 176 0.69 -4.41 -19.23
C GLY A 176 1.73 -4.27 -18.11
N SER A 177 2.78 -5.04 -18.25
CA SER A 177 3.97 -4.95 -17.41
C SER A 177 5.04 -4.12 -18.14
N ILE A 178 5.68 -3.22 -17.43
CA ILE A 178 6.82 -2.48 -17.97
C ILE A 178 8.03 -3.42 -18.01
N PRO A 179 8.72 -3.60 -19.17
CA PRO A 179 9.85 -4.52 -19.30
C PRO A 179 11.11 -3.94 -18.65
N ARG A 180 11.00 -3.67 -17.37
CA ARG A 180 12.05 -3.07 -16.55
C ARG A 180 11.94 -3.60 -15.14
N ARG A 181 13.05 -4.04 -14.56
CA ARG A 181 13.11 -4.47 -13.17
C ARG A 181 13.43 -3.30 -12.26
N TRP A 182 12.93 -3.39 -11.06
CA TRP A 182 13.19 -2.46 -9.97
C TRP A 182 13.72 -3.22 -8.78
N LEU A 183 14.78 -2.69 -8.18
CA LEU A 183 15.42 -3.27 -7.02
C LEU A 183 15.03 -2.48 -5.78
N LEU A 184 14.68 -3.20 -4.74
CA LEU A 184 14.26 -2.65 -3.46
C LEU A 184 15.14 -3.21 -2.34
N GLY A 185 15.50 -2.35 -1.39
CA GLY A 185 16.14 -2.74 -0.15
C GLY A 185 15.70 -1.84 1.00
N ASP A 186 15.31 -2.43 2.13
CA ASP A 186 15.16 -1.72 3.40
C ASP A 186 16.42 -1.94 4.24
N ILE A 187 17.18 -0.90 4.43
CA ILE A 187 18.52 -0.93 5.04
C ILE A 187 18.59 -0.10 6.32
N GLU A 188 19.46 -0.49 7.22
CA GLU A 188 19.87 0.29 8.39
C GLU A 188 21.16 1.03 8.05
N VAL A 189 21.15 2.36 8.04
CA VAL A 189 22.35 3.16 7.77
C VAL A 189 23.01 3.60 9.07
N GLU A 190 24.36 3.65 9.05
CA GLU A 190 25.16 4.01 10.21
C GLU A 190 25.23 5.52 10.43
N GLN A 191 25.11 6.27 9.35
CA GLN A 191 25.19 7.73 9.35
C GLN A 191 23.95 8.37 9.94
N LYS A 192 24.12 9.55 10.50
CA LYS A 192 23.01 10.38 10.94
C LYS A 192 22.26 10.93 9.72
N THR A 193 20.97 10.62 9.63
CA THR A 193 20.10 11.02 8.53
C THR A 193 18.93 11.88 9.02
N ASP A 194 18.26 12.56 8.09
CA ASP A 194 17.04 13.32 8.38
C ASP A 194 15.80 12.51 7.95
N PRO A 195 14.99 12.00 8.88
CA PRO A 195 13.80 11.21 8.53
C PRO A 195 12.65 12.04 7.94
N HIS A 196 12.86 13.33 7.72
CA HIS A 196 11.88 14.25 7.14
C HIS A 196 12.11 14.53 5.66
N GLU A 197 13.13 13.91 5.04
CA GLU A 197 13.44 14.10 3.63
C GLU A 197 13.38 12.80 2.84
N MET A 198 13.08 12.92 1.55
CA MET A 198 13.34 11.89 0.56
C MET A 198 14.38 12.38 -0.43
N ILE A 199 15.16 11.46 -0.99
CA ILE A 199 16.21 11.76 -1.97
C ILE A 199 15.90 11.00 -3.24
N VAL A 200 15.89 11.69 -4.37
CA VAL A 200 15.84 11.06 -5.70
C VAL A 200 17.11 11.46 -6.43
N SER A 201 17.90 10.51 -6.84
CA SER A 201 19.13 10.75 -7.57
C SER A 201 19.11 10.06 -8.92
N ALA A 202 19.63 10.75 -9.94
CA ALA A 202 19.83 10.24 -11.27
C ALA A 202 21.32 10.37 -11.65
N SER A 203 21.88 9.27 -12.15
CA SER A 203 23.25 9.19 -12.68
C SER A 203 23.27 8.47 -14.01
N GLN A 204 24.45 8.37 -14.62
CA GLN A 204 24.65 7.53 -15.81
C GLN A 204 24.36 6.03 -15.54
N HIS A 205 24.37 5.60 -14.28
CA HIS A 205 24.10 4.22 -13.85
C HIS A 205 22.62 3.97 -13.56
N GLY A 206 21.74 4.96 -13.74
CA GLY A 206 20.29 4.86 -13.51
C GLY A 206 19.79 5.73 -12.36
N MET A 207 18.52 5.59 -12.09
CA MET A 207 17.83 6.32 -11.03
C MET A 207 17.79 5.51 -9.74
N VAL A 208 17.80 6.22 -8.60
CA VAL A 208 17.51 5.67 -7.29
C VAL A 208 16.68 6.67 -6.47
N ALA A 209 15.73 6.17 -5.72
CA ALA A 209 14.98 6.94 -4.73
C ALA A 209 15.22 6.34 -3.34
N LEU A 210 15.48 7.21 -2.36
CA LEU A 210 15.72 6.88 -0.97
C LEU A 210 14.60 7.49 -0.12
N PHE A 211 13.91 6.64 0.63
CA PHE A 211 12.81 7.05 1.51
C PHE A 211 13.11 6.67 2.95
N PRO A 212 12.88 7.55 3.92
CA PRO A 212 12.97 7.18 5.32
C PRO A 212 11.84 6.20 5.70
N VAL A 213 12.22 5.13 6.40
CA VAL A 213 11.28 4.17 7.03
C VAL A 213 11.30 4.38 8.55
N GLY A 214 12.35 5.01 9.06
CA GLY A 214 12.55 5.36 10.45
C GLY A 214 13.70 6.34 10.60
N LYS A 215 14.26 6.48 11.79
CA LYS A 215 15.35 7.43 12.03
C LYS A 215 16.64 7.06 11.30
N THR A 216 16.96 5.78 11.24
CA THR A 216 18.19 5.22 10.65
C THR A 216 17.86 4.19 9.58
N ARG A 217 16.59 3.76 9.49
CA ARG A 217 16.12 2.81 8.49
C ARG A 217 15.63 3.52 7.25
N TRP A 218 16.14 3.11 6.08
CA TRP A 218 15.84 3.71 4.79
C TRP A 218 15.47 2.66 3.76
N ARG A 219 14.61 3.04 2.83
CA ARG A 219 14.29 2.25 1.65
C ARG A 219 15.03 2.77 0.44
N ILE A 220 15.72 1.86 -0.23
CA ILE A 220 16.25 2.03 -1.59
C ILE A 220 15.19 1.54 -2.57
N ILE A 221 14.87 2.33 -3.59
CA ILE A 221 14.15 1.90 -4.78
C ILE A 221 14.97 2.32 -5.98
N ALA A 222 15.53 1.37 -6.71
CA ALA A 222 16.47 1.65 -7.80
C ALA A 222 16.01 1.00 -9.12
N ASP A 223 16.23 1.72 -10.21
CA ASP A 223 16.12 1.15 -11.55
C ASP A 223 17.17 0.06 -11.76
N GLY A 224 16.73 -1.17 -11.97
CA GLY A 224 17.58 -2.33 -12.26
C GLY A 224 17.81 -2.58 -13.75
N GLY A 225 17.31 -1.68 -14.64
CA GLY A 225 17.49 -1.79 -16.09
C GLY A 225 16.42 -2.64 -16.79
N PRO A 226 16.55 -2.75 -18.11
CA PRO A 226 15.65 -3.57 -18.93
C PRO A 226 15.71 -5.04 -18.52
N VAL A 227 14.59 -5.75 -18.65
CA VAL A 227 14.50 -7.17 -18.36
C VAL A 227 13.51 -7.82 -19.31
N ASP A 228 13.75 -9.08 -19.66
CA ASP A 228 12.77 -9.94 -20.27
C ASP A 228 11.72 -10.34 -19.20
N LEU A 229 10.44 -10.11 -19.50
CA LEU A 229 9.36 -10.39 -18.55
C LEU A 229 9.18 -11.87 -18.24
N ASP A 230 9.65 -12.76 -19.11
CA ASP A 230 9.61 -14.20 -18.92
C ASP A 230 10.72 -14.72 -17.99
N GLN A 231 11.75 -13.89 -17.73
CA GLN A 231 12.80 -14.28 -16.79
C GLN A 231 12.29 -14.28 -15.35
N PRO A 232 12.73 -15.24 -14.51
CA PRO A 232 12.42 -15.25 -13.10
C PRO A 232 12.97 -13.98 -12.41
N LYS A 233 12.27 -13.52 -11.36
CA LYS A 233 12.78 -12.43 -10.51
C LYS A 233 14.01 -12.90 -9.74
N CYS A 234 14.95 -11.98 -9.54
CA CYS A 234 16.17 -12.21 -8.78
C CYS A 234 16.37 -11.04 -7.80
N ASP A 235 16.20 -11.31 -6.53
CA ASP A 235 16.38 -10.30 -5.49
C ASP A 235 17.83 -9.81 -5.46
N PRO A 236 18.07 -8.50 -5.22
CA PRO A 236 19.41 -7.96 -5.16
C PRO A 236 20.21 -8.53 -3.98
N SER A 237 21.53 -8.66 -4.13
CA SER A 237 22.42 -8.91 -3.02
C SER A 237 22.63 -7.64 -2.17
N ASP A 238 23.27 -7.77 -1.02
CA ASP A 238 23.64 -6.61 -0.20
C ASP A 238 24.73 -5.77 -0.90
N GLU A 239 25.62 -6.43 -1.65
CA GLU A 239 26.64 -5.80 -2.47
C GLU A 239 26.00 -4.98 -3.62
N ASP A 240 24.93 -5.50 -4.25
CA ASP A 240 24.20 -4.76 -5.29
C ASP A 240 23.59 -3.47 -4.72
N LEU A 241 23.00 -3.56 -3.51
CA LEU A 241 22.40 -2.39 -2.86
C LEU A 241 23.45 -1.36 -2.45
N GLN A 242 24.64 -1.79 -1.96
CA GLN A 242 25.73 -0.89 -1.64
C GLN A 242 26.28 -0.22 -2.90
N SER A 243 26.51 -0.98 -3.97
CA SER A 243 26.94 -0.44 -5.27
C SER A 243 25.97 0.62 -5.82
N ILE A 244 24.65 0.41 -5.64
CA ILE A 244 23.63 1.41 -6.00
C ILE A 244 23.81 2.71 -5.22
N LEU A 245 24.05 2.63 -3.91
CA LEU A 245 24.31 3.82 -3.09
C LEU A 245 25.56 4.55 -3.56
N ASP A 246 26.66 3.83 -3.72
CA ASP A 246 27.97 4.40 -4.08
C ASP A 246 27.96 5.07 -5.46
N GLU A 247 27.33 4.41 -6.45
CA GLU A 247 27.38 4.84 -7.84
C GLU A 247 26.29 5.85 -8.22
N ARG A 248 25.20 5.94 -7.46
CA ARG A 248 24.03 6.69 -7.91
C ARG A 248 23.61 7.84 -6.99
N THR A 249 24.05 7.87 -5.75
CA THR A 249 23.49 8.86 -4.80
C THR A 249 24.44 9.99 -4.44
N GLY A 250 25.76 9.75 -4.47
CA GLY A 250 26.75 10.68 -3.93
C GLY A 250 26.67 10.85 -2.39
N VAL A 251 25.83 10.06 -1.71
CA VAL A 251 25.85 9.99 -0.25
C VAL A 251 26.81 8.91 0.21
N ASP A 252 27.63 9.22 1.19
CA ASP A 252 28.58 8.28 1.79
C ASP A 252 27.87 7.47 2.89
N TRP A 253 27.00 6.55 2.43
CA TRP A 253 26.21 5.69 3.31
C TRP A 253 26.74 4.26 3.30
N THR A 254 27.06 3.79 4.49
CA THR A 254 27.29 2.37 4.77
C THR A 254 26.10 1.82 5.53
N PHE A 255 25.59 0.68 5.12
CA PHE A 255 24.53 0.03 5.87
C PHE A 255 25.05 -1.22 6.60
N SER A 256 24.58 -1.42 7.81
CA SER A 256 24.98 -2.52 8.68
C SER A 256 24.03 -3.71 8.63
N LYS A 257 22.82 -3.51 8.11
CA LYS A 257 21.77 -4.52 8.03
C LYS A 257 20.81 -4.26 6.89
N CYS A 258 20.42 -5.31 6.19
CA CYS A 258 19.27 -5.32 5.28
C CYS A 258 18.10 -6.08 5.94
N TYR A 259 16.95 -5.44 6.08
CA TYR A 259 15.75 -6.01 6.68
C TYR A 259 14.89 -6.76 5.67
N TRP A 260 14.83 -6.24 4.46
CA TRP A 260 14.04 -6.78 3.36
C TRP A 260 14.61 -6.30 2.03
N LYS A 261 14.65 -7.18 1.05
CA LYS A 261 15.05 -6.86 -0.32
C LYS A 261 14.20 -7.63 -1.31
N SER A 262 13.98 -7.06 -2.48
CA SER A 262 13.15 -7.69 -3.52
C SER A 262 13.40 -7.08 -4.88
N GLU A 263 13.30 -7.91 -5.92
CA GLU A 263 13.05 -7.43 -7.28
C GLU A 263 11.55 -7.35 -7.52
N PHE A 264 11.09 -6.22 -8.03
CA PHE A 264 9.71 -6.08 -8.48
C PHE A 264 9.61 -5.54 -9.90
N ARG A 265 8.46 -5.76 -10.52
CA ARG A 265 8.11 -5.26 -11.85
C ARG A 265 6.86 -4.42 -11.75
N ILE A 266 6.86 -3.31 -12.50
CA ILE A 266 5.72 -2.41 -12.50
C ILE A 266 4.67 -2.97 -13.46
N ASN A 267 3.46 -3.11 -12.96
CA ASN A 267 2.28 -3.41 -13.73
C ASN A 267 1.37 -2.17 -13.74
N GLU A 268 0.80 -1.88 -14.90
CA GLU A 268 -0.19 -0.82 -15.06
C GLU A 268 -1.42 -1.45 -15.68
N ARG A 269 -2.46 -1.67 -14.85
CA ARG A 269 -3.68 -2.35 -15.22
C ARG A 269 -4.86 -1.73 -14.48
N GLN A 270 -6.03 -1.70 -15.12
CA GLN A 270 -7.25 -1.20 -14.49
C GLN A 270 -8.48 -1.89 -15.09
N ILE A 271 -9.43 -2.28 -14.25
CA ILE A 271 -10.76 -2.74 -14.71
C ILE A 271 -11.58 -1.55 -15.22
N GLU A 272 -12.52 -1.83 -16.11
CA GLU A 272 -13.39 -0.78 -16.69
C GLU A 272 -14.40 -0.27 -15.65
N ASN A 273 -15.06 -1.19 -14.95
CA ASN A 273 -16.10 -0.87 -13.97
C ASN A 273 -15.75 -1.47 -12.62
N TYR A 274 -15.91 -0.68 -11.56
CA TYR A 274 -15.61 -1.11 -10.18
C TYR A 274 -16.78 -1.84 -9.52
N VAL A 275 -18.00 -1.69 -10.03
CA VAL A 275 -19.22 -2.24 -9.45
C VAL A 275 -19.84 -3.26 -10.39
N HIS A 276 -20.07 -4.48 -9.90
CA HIS A 276 -20.64 -5.61 -10.60
C HIS A 276 -21.77 -6.23 -9.76
N GLY A 277 -22.99 -5.73 -9.96
CA GLY A 277 -24.13 -6.10 -9.12
C GLY A 277 -23.88 -5.68 -7.68
N ARG A 278 -23.76 -6.65 -6.78
CA ARG A 278 -23.48 -6.45 -5.36
C ARG A 278 -22.00 -6.67 -4.97
N VAL A 279 -21.12 -6.74 -5.96
CA VAL A 279 -19.67 -6.85 -5.75
C VAL A 279 -18.99 -5.55 -6.19
N VAL A 280 -18.17 -4.97 -5.31
CA VAL A 280 -17.38 -3.76 -5.58
C VAL A 280 -15.91 -4.09 -5.39
N LEU A 281 -15.06 -3.72 -6.36
CA LEU A 281 -13.62 -3.87 -6.26
C LEU A 281 -12.96 -2.53 -5.94
N ALA A 282 -11.93 -2.53 -5.07
CA ALA A 282 -11.20 -1.32 -4.66
C ALA A 282 -9.70 -1.57 -4.52
N GLY A 283 -8.90 -0.53 -4.71
CA GLY A 283 -7.45 -0.59 -4.64
C GLY A 283 -6.85 -1.52 -5.70
N ASP A 284 -5.82 -2.27 -5.33
CA ASP A 284 -5.10 -3.15 -6.27
C ASP A 284 -5.97 -4.29 -6.85
N ALA A 285 -7.14 -4.58 -6.28
CA ALA A 285 -8.13 -5.47 -6.88
C ALA A 285 -8.72 -4.88 -8.17
N ALA A 286 -8.86 -3.55 -8.22
CA ALA A 286 -9.42 -2.79 -9.33
C ALA A 286 -8.35 -2.17 -10.24
N HIS A 287 -7.24 -1.71 -9.69
CA HIS A 287 -6.16 -1.06 -10.45
C HIS A 287 -4.79 -1.23 -9.79
N VAL A 288 -3.80 -1.48 -10.61
CA VAL A 288 -2.39 -1.47 -10.22
C VAL A 288 -1.64 -0.51 -11.12
N HIS A 289 -0.71 0.24 -10.58
CA HIS A 289 0.05 1.23 -11.32
C HIS A 289 1.48 1.40 -10.77
N SER A 290 2.27 2.21 -11.46
CA SER A 290 3.63 2.54 -11.04
C SER A 290 3.67 3.07 -9.61
N PRO A 291 4.63 2.64 -8.77
CA PRO A 291 4.85 3.20 -7.45
C PRO A 291 5.42 4.61 -7.46
N ALA A 292 5.73 5.17 -8.64
CA ALA A 292 6.23 6.54 -8.78
C ALA A 292 5.25 7.53 -8.15
N GLY A 293 5.75 8.37 -7.25
CA GLY A 293 4.93 9.33 -6.49
C GLY A 293 4.20 8.74 -5.27
N GLY A 294 4.31 7.43 -5.00
CA GLY A 294 3.73 6.79 -3.79
C GLY A 294 2.20 6.89 -3.73
N GLN A 295 1.50 6.71 -4.86
CA GLN A 295 0.05 6.94 -4.94
C GLN A 295 -0.81 5.68 -4.75
N GLY A 296 -0.29 4.45 -4.94
CA GLY A 296 -1.09 3.22 -4.93
C GLY A 296 -1.98 3.07 -3.69
N MET A 297 -1.37 2.99 -2.53
CA MET A 297 -2.10 2.94 -1.26
C MET A 297 -3.04 4.15 -1.07
N ASN A 298 -2.57 5.34 -1.42
CA ASN A 298 -3.35 6.57 -1.27
C ASN A 298 -4.62 6.59 -2.14
N THR A 299 -4.52 6.15 -3.40
CA THR A 299 -5.66 6.04 -4.30
C THR A 299 -6.64 4.98 -3.80
N GLY A 300 -6.16 3.80 -3.41
CA GLY A 300 -7.03 2.75 -2.88
C GLY A 300 -7.76 3.14 -1.58
N ILE A 301 -7.12 3.90 -0.68
CA ILE A 301 -7.79 4.49 0.49
C ILE A 301 -8.90 5.47 0.06
N GLN A 302 -8.67 6.26 -1.00
CA GLN A 302 -9.67 7.17 -1.54
C GLN A 302 -10.83 6.42 -2.19
N ASP A 303 -10.57 5.32 -2.91
CA ASP A 303 -11.61 4.42 -3.41
C ASP A 303 -12.50 3.93 -2.26
N ALA A 304 -11.88 3.36 -1.22
CA ALA A 304 -12.55 2.82 -0.05
C ALA A 304 -13.45 3.86 0.64
N THR A 305 -12.96 5.08 0.77
CA THR A 305 -13.72 6.17 1.38
C THR A 305 -14.88 6.61 0.48
N ASN A 306 -14.64 6.69 -0.84
CA ASN A 306 -15.65 7.12 -1.80
C ASN A 306 -16.77 6.09 -1.94
N LEU A 307 -16.49 4.78 -1.88
CA LEU A 307 -17.51 3.74 -1.97
C LEU A 307 -18.36 3.60 -0.71
N ALA A 308 -17.85 4.03 0.46
CA ALA A 308 -18.47 3.76 1.75
C ALA A 308 -19.67 4.68 2.06
N TRP A 309 -19.79 5.84 1.43
CA TRP A 309 -20.89 6.79 1.67
C TRP A 309 -22.03 6.59 0.66
#